data_6fd28d695e561c392726e2cae3a53b3f
#
_entry.id   6fd28d695e561c392726e2cae3a53b3f
#
_cell.length_a   1.000
_cell.length_b   1.000
_cell.length_c   1.000
_cell.angle_alpha   90.00
_cell.angle_beta   90.00
_cell.angle_gamma   90.00
#
_symmetry.space_group_name_H-M   'P 1'
#
loop_
_entity.id
_entity.type
_entity.pdbx_description
1 polymer ?
#
loop_
_entity_poly.entity_id
_entity_poly.type
_entity_poly.pdbx_seq_one_letter_code
_entity_poly.pdbx_strand_id
1 'polypeptide(L)'
;MTEANELAGKVQSDQAPASEKPEEAIKSRKLEWMQKYIHHPGLMIGLTILLLLVLIAIAAPVLAPYSPTDTDLGNTLAHPSSAYWLGTDQFGRDVLSRIIWGSRISLQVALAVVFISLTLGTIIGAVAGFAGGWLDRVIVVINDILLAFPGFLLALALVAARGSSLESVVTAVSIAFTPRVAAVMRSVVLTIKPRLFIESSRAIGMSPARILFCHIVPNAMPPVIVVATVSAATAILAEAGLSFLGLGVQPPTATWGNIISDGNATITTNPLISFSAGLCIAIAVIALNMLGDGLRDTLDPQMRRQTGRIL
;
A
#
# COMPACT_ATOMS: atom_id res chain seq x y z
N MET A 1 46.61 41.20 34.16
CA MET A 1 45.61 41.92 33.33
C MET A 1 45.36 41.25 31.96
N THR A 2 46.21 40.32 31.52
CA THR A 2 46.14 39.70 30.19
C THR A 2 45.18 38.50 30.14
N GLU A 3 45.03 37.72 31.24
CA GLU A 3 44.13 36.52 31.31
C GLU A 3 42.63 36.87 31.40
N ALA A 4 42.30 38.03 31.98
CA ALA A 4 40.90 38.45 32.10
C ALA A 4 40.31 38.90 30.75
N ASN A 5 41.14 39.35 29.80
CA ASN A 5 40.70 39.74 28.46
C ASN A 5 40.53 38.54 27.52
N GLU A 6 41.28 37.43 27.72
CA GLU A 6 41.09 36.18 26.95
C GLU A 6 39.82 35.42 27.36
N LEU A 7 39.48 35.46 28.64
CA LEU A 7 38.21 34.86 29.12
C LEU A 7 36.96 35.64 28.66
N ALA A 8 37.06 36.97 28.59
CA ALA A 8 35.98 37.80 28.06
C ALA A 8 35.76 37.61 26.55
N GLY A 9 36.83 37.33 25.77
CA GLY A 9 36.74 37.03 24.35
C GLY A 9 36.12 35.63 24.05
N LYS A 10 36.32 34.66 24.92
CA LYS A 10 35.72 33.30 24.81
C LYS A 10 34.24 33.24 25.18
N VAL A 11 33.76 34.10 26.06
CA VAL A 11 32.36 34.18 26.45
C VAL A 11 31.50 34.85 25.36
N GLN A 12 32.12 35.66 24.49
CA GLN A 12 31.39 36.36 23.42
C GLN A 12 31.24 35.57 22.13
N SER A 13 31.98 34.45 21.99
CA SER A 13 31.85 33.54 20.82
C SER A 13 30.78 32.49 20.95
N ASP A 14 30.14 32.37 22.12
CA ASP A 14 29.05 31.39 22.39
C ASP A 14 27.67 32.05 22.38
N GLN A 15 27.48 33.11 21.57
CA GLN A 15 26.14 33.57 21.23
C GLN A 15 25.53 32.54 20.30
N ALA A 16 24.62 31.74 20.85
CA ALA A 16 23.72 30.87 20.08
C ALA A 16 23.17 31.64 18.87
N PRO A 17 23.10 31.00 17.69
CA PRO A 17 22.59 31.66 16.49
C PRO A 17 21.20 32.22 16.80
N ALA A 18 20.98 33.46 16.39
CA ALA A 18 19.79 34.26 16.61
C ALA A 18 18.54 33.34 16.41
N SER A 19 17.63 33.37 17.39
CA SER A 19 16.42 32.59 17.41
C SER A 19 15.67 32.74 16.07
N GLU A 20 15.77 31.73 15.21
CA GLU A 20 14.87 31.61 14.07
C GLU A 20 13.44 31.70 14.58
N LYS A 21 12.64 32.58 13.98
CA LYS A 21 11.23 32.70 14.34
C LYS A 21 10.59 31.31 14.23
N PRO A 22 9.73 30.90 15.19
CA PRO A 22 9.12 29.58 15.21
C PRO A 22 8.47 29.16 13.88
N GLU A 23 7.96 30.13 13.12
CA GLU A 23 7.38 29.92 11.80
C GLU A 23 8.42 29.57 10.73
N GLU A 24 9.60 30.19 10.76
CA GLU A 24 10.70 29.91 9.83
C GLU A 24 11.30 28.52 10.09
N ALA A 25 11.46 28.15 11.36
CA ALA A 25 11.89 26.81 11.77
C ALA A 25 10.89 25.70 11.37
N ILE A 26 9.58 25.99 11.40
CA ILE A 26 8.55 25.05 10.95
C ILE A 26 8.56 24.93 9.42
N LYS A 27 8.82 26.04 8.72
CA LYS A 27 8.83 26.08 7.25
C LYS A 27 10.09 25.41 6.67
N SER A 28 11.27 25.65 7.27
CA SER A 28 12.53 24.99 6.92
C SER A 28 12.42 23.48 7.14
N ARG A 29 11.85 23.07 8.27
CA ARG A 29 11.63 21.67 8.63
C ARG A 29 10.69 20.94 7.66
N LYS A 30 9.61 21.60 7.18
CA LYS A 30 8.73 21.04 6.15
C LYS A 30 9.45 20.91 4.81
N LEU A 31 10.27 21.89 4.44
CA LEU A 31 11.03 21.89 3.18
C LEU A 31 12.08 20.77 3.17
N GLU A 32 12.79 20.57 4.26
CA GLU A 32 13.74 19.46 4.44
C GLU A 32 13.05 18.09 4.34
N TRP A 33 11.87 17.97 4.91
CA TRP A 33 11.06 16.74 4.78
C TRP A 33 10.68 16.48 3.31
N MET A 34 10.16 17.49 2.62
CA MET A 34 9.80 17.35 1.20
C MET A 34 11.03 17.02 0.34
N GLN A 35 12.16 17.64 0.58
CA GLN A 35 13.40 17.36 -0.15
C GLN A 35 13.84 15.90 0.04
N LYS A 36 13.72 15.36 1.24
CA LYS A 36 14.06 13.96 1.52
C LYS A 36 13.18 12.96 0.76
N TYR A 37 11.88 13.24 0.62
CA TYR A 37 10.98 12.40 -0.18
C TYR A 37 11.34 12.47 -1.66
N ILE A 38 11.61 13.66 -2.19
CA ILE A 38 11.91 13.89 -3.61
C ILE A 38 13.28 13.27 -4.00
N HIS A 39 14.22 13.17 -3.07
CA HIS A 39 15.57 12.63 -3.34
C HIS A 39 15.70 11.12 -3.14
N HIS A 40 14.64 10.42 -2.73
CA HIS A 40 14.67 8.96 -2.64
C HIS A 40 14.29 8.33 -3.99
N PRO A 41 15.25 7.79 -4.78
CA PRO A 41 14.99 7.37 -6.16
C PRO A 41 13.95 6.25 -6.24
N GLY A 42 13.98 5.28 -5.33
CA GLY A 42 13.01 4.18 -5.30
C GLY A 42 11.58 4.66 -5.07
N LEU A 43 11.38 5.60 -4.13
CA LEU A 43 10.07 6.19 -3.87
C LEU A 43 9.53 6.92 -5.10
N MET A 44 10.37 7.74 -5.75
CA MET A 44 9.95 8.52 -6.91
C MET A 44 9.64 7.64 -8.12
N ILE A 45 10.46 6.61 -8.37
CA ILE A 45 10.21 5.64 -9.46
C ILE A 45 8.91 4.89 -9.19
N GLY A 46 8.74 4.31 -7.99
CA GLY A 46 7.53 3.58 -7.62
C GLY A 46 6.27 4.44 -7.72
N LEU A 47 6.33 5.67 -7.21
CA LEU A 47 5.22 6.63 -7.29
C LEU A 47 4.89 7.02 -8.73
N THR A 48 5.92 7.26 -9.57
CA THR A 48 5.73 7.63 -11.00
C THR A 48 5.06 6.49 -11.76
N ILE A 49 5.53 5.25 -11.59
CA ILE A 49 4.93 4.08 -12.25
C ILE A 49 3.49 3.89 -11.78
N LEU A 50 3.23 3.98 -10.46
CA LEU A 50 1.88 3.84 -9.93
C LEU A 50 0.95 4.94 -10.45
N LEU A 51 1.42 6.19 -10.50
CA LEU A 51 0.66 7.31 -11.06
C LEU A 51 0.33 7.07 -12.54
N LEU A 52 1.29 6.59 -13.33
CA LEU A 52 1.05 6.25 -14.73
C LEU A 52 -0.01 5.13 -14.87
N LEU A 53 0.07 4.08 -14.06
CA LEU A 53 -0.93 3.00 -14.06
C LEU A 53 -2.32 3.52 -13.69
N VAL A 54 -2.42 4.40 -12.70
CA VAL A 54 -3.68 5.04 -12.30
C VAL A 54 -4.21 5.94 -13.41
N LEU A 55 -3.35 6.72 -14.06
CA LEU A 55 -3.75 7.55 -15.20
C LEU A 55 -4.26 6.70 -16.38
N ILE A 56 -3.58 5.60 -16.69
CA ILE A 56 -4.05 4.63 -17.72
C ILE A 56 -5.42 4.06 -17.32
N ALA A 57 -5.60 3.67 -16.06
CA ALA A 57 -6.86 3.14 -15.55
C ALA A 57 -8.01 4.17 -15.64
N ILE A 58 -7.76 5.43 -15.33
CA ILE A 58 -8.75 6.51 -15.44
C ILE A 58 -9.07 6.80 -16.91
N ALA A 59 -8.04 6.88 -17.74
CA ALA A 59 -8.16 7.19 -19.15
C ALA A 59 -8.58 5.98 -20.02
N ALA A 60 -8.85 4.81 -19.43
CA ALA A 60 -9.22 3.60 -20.14
C ALA A 60 -10.33 3.79 -21.19
N PRO A 61 -11.41 4.56 -20.93
CA PRO A 61 -12.46 4.76 -21.93
C PRO A 61 -12.00 5.50 -23.21
N VAL A 62 -10.87 6.21 -23.14
CA VAL A 62 -10.30 6.99 -24.24
C VAL A 62 -9.09 6.28 -24.86
N LEU A 63 -8.32 5.57 -24.04
CA LEU A 63 -7.09 4.89 -24.48
C LEU A 63 -7.35 3.53 -25.13
N ALA A 64 -8.41 2.83 -24.72
CA ALA A 64 -8.73 1.52 -25.28
C ALA A 64 -9.27 1.66 -26.70
N PRO A 65 -8.64 1.00 -27.72
CA PRO A 65 -9.10 1.08 -29.10
C PRO A 65 -10.50 0.49 -29.30
N TYR A 66 -10.84 -0.52 -28.50
CA TYR A 66 -12.11 -1.26 -28.57
C TYR A 66 -12.76 -1.37 -27.19
N SER A 67 -14.06 -1.72 -27.17
CA SER A 67 -14.70 -2.12 -25.90
C SER A 67 -14.09 -3.43 -25.39
N PRO A 68 -13.83 -3.58 -24.08
CA PRO A 68 -13.22 -4.81 -23.53
C PRO A 68 -14.15 -6.03 -23.61
N THR A 69 -15.40 -5.83 -23.97
CA THR A 69 -16.44 -6.85 -24.05
C THR A 69 -16.85 -7.18 -25.49
N ASP A 70 -16.43 -6.37 -26.47
CA ASP A 70 -16.76 -6.60 -27.87
C ASP A 70 -16.10 -7.88 -28.37
N THR A 71 -16.91 -8.80 -28.88
CA THR A 71 -16.49 -10.09 -29.38
C THR A 71 -16.52 -10.10 -30.91
N ASP A 72 -15.42 -10.52 -31.52
CA ASP A 72 -15.30 -10.72 -32.98
C ASP A 72 -14.93 -12.19 -33.26
N LEU A 73 -15.96 -13.02 -33.39
CA LEU A 73 -15.77 -14.47 -33.63
C LEU A 73 -15.05 -14.80 -34.93
N GLY A 74 -14.94 -13.84 -35.87
CA GLY A 74 -14.16 -13.99 -37.10
C GLY A 74 -12.64 -13.86 -36.88
N ASN A 75 -12.23 -13.21 -35.77
CA ASN A 75 -10.85 -12.92 -35.43
C ASN A 75 -10.45 -13.51 -34.04
N THR A 76 -10.89 -14.74 -33.74
CA THR A 76 -10.51 -15.42 -32.52
C THR A 76 -9.02 -15.83 -32.55
N LEU A 77 -8.30 -15.59 -31.44
CA LEU A 77 -6.86 -15.90 -31.29
C LEU A 77 -5.99 -15.31 -32.40
N ALA A 78 -6.41 -14.19 -33.00
CA ALA A 78 -5.64 -13.49 -34.01
C ALA A 78 -4.29 -13.02 -33.44
N HIS A 79 -3.24 -13.17 -34.27
CA HIS A 79 -1.91 -12.68 -33.92
C HIS A 79 -1.87 -11.15 -33.89
N PRO A 80 -0.86 -10.54 -33.26
CA PRO A 80 -0.65 -9.10 -33.28
C PRO A 80 -0.65 -8.53 -34.69
N SER A 81 -1.42 -7.45 -34.88
CA SER A 81 -1.60 -6.77 -36.17
C SER A 81 -1.80 -5.27 -35.97
N SER A 82 -1.88 -4.50 -37.04
CA SER A 82 -2.19 -3.07 -36.96
C SER A 82 -3.58 -2.79 -36.41
N ALA A 83 -4.53 -3.73 -36.52
CA ALA A 83 -5.87 -3.63 -35.94
C ALA A 83 -5.86 -4.07 -34.45
N TYR A 84 -5.16 -5.13 -34.13
CA TYR A 84 -5.09 -5.71 -32.76
C TYR A 84 -3.63 -5.79 -32.31
N TRP A 85 -3.14 -4.80 -31.62
CA TRP A 85 -1.71 -4.65 -31.28
C TRP A 85 -1.14 -5.80 -30.44
N LEU A 86 -1.93 -6.36 -29.53
CA LEU A 86 -1.57 -7.55 -28.74
C LEU A 86 -2.33 -8.82 -29.18
N GLY A 87 -3.02 -8.74 -30.33
CA GLY A 87 -3.89 -9.81 -30.80
C GLY A 87 -5.23 -9.87 -30.08
N THR A 88 -5.95 -10.96 -30.29
CA THR A 88 -7.28 -11.20 -29.71
C THR A 88 -7.28 -12.47 -28.87
N ASP A 89 -8.22 -12.54 -27.93
CA ASP A 89 -8.43 -13.72 -27.10
C ASP A 89 -9.30 -14.80 -27.76
N GLN A 90 -9.64 -15.85 -27.03
CA GLN A 90 -10.47 -16.96 -27.52
C GLN A 90 -11.89 -16.56 -27.93
N PHE A 91 -12.35 -15.36 -27.58
CA PHE A 91 -13.65 -14.81 -27.95
C PHE A 91 -13.51 -13.70 -29.01
N GLY A 92 -12.29 -13.47 -29.54
CA GLY A 92 -12.02 -12.39 -30.49
C GLY A 92 -11.98 -11.00 -29.86
N ARG A 93 -11.91 -10.89 -28.53
CA ARG A 93 -11.81 -9.59 -27.82
C ARG A 93 -10.38 -9.06 -27.89
N ASP A 94 -10.21 -7.74 -28.09
CA ASP A 94 -8.90 -7.11 -28.14
C ASP A 94 -8.16 -7.19 -26.79
N VAL A 95 -7.00 -7.83 -26.78
CA VAL A 95 -6.20 -8.06 -25.58
C VAL A 95 -5.69 -6.73 -24.99
N LEU A 96 -5.27 -5.77 -25.82
CA LEU A 96 -4.79 -4.47 -25.34
C LEU A 96 -5.91 -3.71 -24.63
N SER A 97 -7.09 -3.61 -25.19
CA SER A 97 -8.25 -2.96 -24.59
C SER A 97 -8.62 -3.62 -23.26
N ARG A 98 -8.59 -4.96 -23.20
CA ARG A 98 -8.85 -5.71 -21.96
C ARG A 98 -7.80 -5.42 -20.89
N ILE A 99 -6.52 -5.30 -21.23
CA ILE A 99 -5.45 -4.96 -20.27
C ILE A 99 -5.64 -3.55 -19.72
N ILE A 100 -5.95 -2.58 -20.58
CA ILE A 100 -6.20 -1.20 -20.18
C ILE A 100 -7.42 -1.11 -19.25
N TRP A 101 -8.52 -1.73 -19.59
CA TRP A 101 -9.71 -1.78 -18.73
C TRP A 101 -9.50 -2.63 -17.48
N GLY A 102 -8.73 -3.73 -17.58
CA GLY A 102 -8.37 -4.59 -16.45
C GLY A 102 -7.57 -3.87 -15.38
N SER A 103 -6.73 -2.89 -15.78
CA SER A 103 -6.00 -2.06 -14.82
C SER A 103 -6.93 -1.34 -13.84
N ARG A 104 -8.09 -0.89 -14.32
CA ARG A 104 -9.12 -0.21 -13.50
C ARG A 104 -9.59 -1.08 -12.34
N ILE A 105 -9.97 -2.31 -12.68
CA ILE A 105 -10.55 -3.24 -11.71
C ILE A 105 -9.47 -3.78 -10.77
N SER A 106 -8.31 -4.21 -11.30
CA SER A 106 -7.22 -4.74 -10.48
C SER A 106 -6.65 -3.71 -9.49
N LEU A 107 -6.48 -2.44 -9.92
CA LEU A 107 -6.06 -1.35 -9.03
C LEU A 107 -7.17 -0.95 -8.04
N GLN A 108 -8.44 -0.97 -8.46
CA GLN A 108 -9.58 -0.69 -7.58
C GLN A 108 -9.69 -1.73 -6.46
N VAL A 109 -9.51 -3.02 -6.78
CA VAL A 109 -9.48 -4.09 -5.76
C VAL A 109 -8.35 -3.85 -4.78
N ALA A 110 -7.14 -3.58 -5.25
CA ALA A 110 -6.00 -3.32 -4.38
C ALA A 110 -6.24 -2.13 -3.44
N LEU A 111 -6.76 -1.03 -3.98
CA LEU A 111 -7.07 0.18 -3.20
C LEU A 111 -8.16 -0.10 -2.16
N ALA A 112 -9.24 -0.79 -2.54
CA ALA A 112 -10.33 -1.13 -1.63
C ALA A 112 -9.86 -2.04 -0.50
N VAL A 113 -9.09 -3.09 -0.82
CA VAL A 113 -8.50 -4.01 0.17
C VAL A 113 -7.60 -3.27 1.15
N VAL A 114 -6.72 -2.41 0.65
CA VAL A 114 -5.83 -1.61 1.51
C VAL A 114 -6.64 -0.68 2.40
N PHE A 115 -7.60 0.04 1.85
CA PHE A 115 -8.42 0.97 2.63
C PHE A 115 -9.17 0.26 3.76
N ILE A 116 -9.80 -0.88 3.47
CA ILE A 116 -10.55 -1.66 4.46
C ILE A 116 -9.60 -2.26 5.50
N SER A 117 -8.53 -2.95 5.08
CA SER A 117 -7.60 -3.60 5.99
C SER A 117 -6.82 -2.60 6.84
N LEU A 118 -6.43 -1.45 6.27
CA LEU A 118 -5.78 -0.37 7.01
C LEU A 118 -6.72 0.22 8.07
N THR A 119 -7.95 0.53 7.69
CA THR A 119 -8.94 1.13 8.61
C THR A 119 -9.28 0.17 9.74
N LEU A 120 -9.72 -1.06 9.41
CA LEU A 120 -10.10 -2.05 10.41
C LEU A 120 -8.91 -2.49 11.26
N GLY A 121 -7.76 -2.78 10.63
CA GLY A 121 -6.55 -3.18 11.34
C GLY A 121 -6.03 -2.09 12.27
N THR A 122 -6.07 -0.81 11.85
CA THR A 122 -5.71 0.32 12.70
C THR A 122 -6.63 0.42 13.92
N ILE A 123 -7.95 0.33 13.73
CA ILE A 123 -8.91 0.41 14.84
C ILE A 123 -8.71 -0.76 15.80
N ILE A 124 -8.69 -2.00 15.29
CA ILE A 124 -8.56 -3.22 16.09
C ILE A 124 -7.23 -3.22 16.85
N GLY A 125 -6.11 -2.96 16.17
CA GLY A 125 -4.79 -2.94 16.80
C GLY A 125 -4.60 -1.80 17.79
N ALA A 126 -5.14 -0.61 17.49
CA ALA A 126 -5.08 0.53 18.39
C ALA A 126 -5.87 0.29 19.67
N VAL A 127 -7.08 -0.24 19.55
CA VAL A 127 -7.93 -0.57 20.70
C VAL A 127 -7.28 -1.65 21.56
N ALA A 128 -6.79 -2.74 20.95
CA ALA A 128 -6.11 -3.83 21.66
C ALA A 128 -4.90 -3.32 22.44
N GLY A 129 -3.97 -2.62 21.78
CA GLY A 129 -2.74 -2.11 22.42
C GLY A 129 -3.00 -1.07 23.50
N PHE A 130 -4.01 -0.21 23.30
CA PHE A 130 -4.33 0.85 24.26
C PHE A 130 -5.10 0.34 25.47
N ALA A 131 -6.17 -0.45 25.30
CA ALA A 131 -6.99 -0.97 26.37
C ALA A 131 -6.22 -1.97 27.26
N GLY A 132 -5.52 -2.91 26.64
CA GLY A 132 -4.83 -3.97 27.38
C GLY A 132 -5.79 -4.97 28.04
N GLY A 133 -5.30 -5.70 29.03
CA GLY A 133 -6.09 -6.61 29.85
C GLY A 133 -6.73 -7.78 29.07
N TRP A 134 -7.97 -8.11 29.39
CA TRP A 134 -8.68 -9.23 28.77
C TRP A 134 -9.07 -8.95 27.30
N LEU A 135 -9.43 -7.70 27.00
CA LEU A 135 -9.81 -7.30 25.65
C LEU A 135 -8.65 -7.48 24.66
N ASP A 136 -7.46 -7.07 25.06
CA ASP A 136 -6.24 -7.29 24.29
C ASP A 136 -6.00 -8.77 24.03
N ARG A 137 -6.12 -9.62 25.08
CA ARG A 137 -5.92 -11.07 24.95
C ARG A 137 -6.90 -11.70 23.97
N VAL A 138 -8.18 -11.35 24.03
CA VAL A 138 -9.19 -11.89 23.11
C VAL A 138 -8.91 -11.46 21.67
N ILE A 139 -8.60 -10.18 21.44
CA ILE A 139 -8.28 -9.67 20.10
C ILE A 139 -7.02 -10.37 19.55
N VAL A 140 -5.98 -10.54 20.38
CA VAL A 140 -4.74 -11.22 19.96
C VAL A 140 -5.04 -12.67 19.59
N VAL A 141 -5.80 -13.42 20.38
CA VAL A 141 -6.13 -14.82 20.08
C VAL A 141 -6.89 -14.93 18.76
N ILE A 142 -7.89 -14.07 18.53
CA ILE A 142 -8.64 -14.05 17.24
C ILE A 142 -7.70 -13.72 16.09
N ASN A 143 -6.83 -12.73 16.29
CA ASN A 143 -5.87 -12.30 15.29
C ASN A 143 -4.88 -13.42 14.94
N ASP A 144 -4.36 -14.12 15.95
CA ASP A 144 -3.43 -15.23 15.79
C ASP A 144 -4.07 -16.44 15.10
N ILE A 145 -5.35 -16.73 15.40
CA ILE A 145 -6.13 -17.75 14.66
C ILE A 145 -6.19 -17.40 13.17
N LEU A 146 -6.50 -16.16 12.83
CA LEU A 146 -6.56 -15.73 11.42
C LEU A 146 -5.19 -15.76 10.74
N LEU A 147 -4.12 -15.38 11.45
CA LEU A 147 -2.74 -15.40 10.95
C LEU A 147 -2.17 -16.83 10.83
N ALA A 148 -2.72 -17.81 11.55
CA ALA A 148 -2.33 -19.20 11.41
C ALA A 148 -2.67 -19.79 10.03
N PHE A 149 -3.67 -19.22 9.35
CA PHE A 149 -3.98 -19.60 7.98
C PHE A 149 -3.13 -18.79 7.00
N PRO A 150 -2.56 -19.41 5.95
CA PRO A 150 -1.99 -18.67 4.83
C PRO A 150 -3.06 -17.72 4.24
N GLY A 151 -2.77 -16.41 4.19
CA GLY A 151 -3.76 -15.38 3.84
C GLY A 151 -4.48 -15.63 2.51
N PHE A 152 -3.76 -16.13 1.49
CA PHE A 152 -4.35 -16.51 0.21
C PHE A 152 -5.35 -17.66 0.34
N LEU A 153 -5.04 -18.71 1.12
CA LEU A 153 -5.94 -19.85 1.34
C LEU A 153 -7.18 -19.43 2.14
N LEU A 154 -7.02 -18.52 3.10
CA LEU A 154 -8.15 -17.97 3.83
C LEU A 154 -9.08 -17.16 2.89
N ALA A 155 -8.50 -16.31 2.04
CA ALA A 155 -9.27 -15.56 1.05
C ALA A 155 -9.98 -16.50 0.06
N LEU A 156 -9.29 -17.55 -0.42
CA LEU A 156 -9.84 -18.57 -1.30
C LEU A 156 -11.06 -19.26 -0.68
N ALA A 157 -10.94 -19.71 0.57
CA ALA A 157 -12.03 -20.37 1.29
C ALA A 157 -13.24 -19.44 1.48
N LEU A 158 -13.00 -18.17 1.82
CA LEU A 158 -14.06 -17.19 2.00
C LEU A 158 -14.79 -16.86 0.69
N VAL A 159 -14.08 -16.72 -0.43
CA VAL A 159 -14.68 -16.49 -1.74
C VAL A 159 -15.46 -17.74 -2.19
N ALA A 160 -14.90 -18.94 -2.01
CA ALA A 160 -15.59 -20.18 -2.33
C ALA A 160 -16.92 -20.34 -1.56
N ALA A 161 -16.97 -19.88 -0.30
CA ALA A 161 -18.18 -19.93 0.52
C ALA A 161 -19.22 -18.86 0.16
N ARG A 162 -18.79 -17.65 -0.31
CA ARG A 162 -19.71 -16.53 -0.62
C ARG A 162 -20.13 -16.47 -2.09
N GLY A 163 -19.39 -17.16 -2.95
CA GLY A 163 -19.52 -17.03 -4.41
C GLY A 163 -18.58 -15.99 -5.01
N SER A 164 -18.30 -16.18 -6.30
CA SER A 164 -17.33 -15.35 -7.06
C SER A 164 -17.96 -14.03 -7.48
N SER A 165 -17.52 -12.95 -6.86
CA SER A 165 -17.89 -11.56 -7.20
C SER A 165 -16.79 -10.59 -6.80
N LEU A 166 -16.80 -9.37 -7.34
CA LEU A 166 -15.87 -8.31 -6.96
C LEU A 166 -15.91 -8.03 -5.45
N GLU A 167 -17.12 -7.94 -4.88
CA GLU A 167 -17.32 -7.69 -3.45
C GLU A 167 -16.82 -8.85 -2.59
N SER A 168 -17.03 -10.09 -3.03
CA SER A 168 -16.53 -11.28 -2.33
C SER A 168 -15.00 -11.31 -2.30
N VAL A 169 -14.34 -11.00 -3.42
CA VAL A 169 -12.87 -10.90 -3.50
C VAL A 169 -12.35 -9.81 -2.58
N VAL A 170 -12.89 -8.58 -2.68
CA VAL A 170 -12.47 -7.46 -1.83
C VAL A 170 -12.64 -7.77 -0.34
N THR A 171 -13.81 -8.30 0.05
CA THR A 171 -14.07 -8.60 1.46
C THR A 171 -13.20 -9.74 1.98
N ALA A 172 -13.05 -10.83 1.22
CA ALA A 172 -12.24 -11.97 1.61
C ALA A 172 -10.75 -11.62 1.79
N VAL A 173 -10.18 -10.92 0.81
CA VAL A 173 -8.78 -10.48 0.87
C VAL A 173 -8.58 -9.45 1.98
N SER A 174 -9.53 -8.54 2.20
CA SER A 174 -9.47 -7.58 3.33
C SER A 174 -9.49 -8.28 4.68
N ILE A 175 -10.35 -9.29 4.87
CA ILE A 175 -10.40 -10.09 6.11
C ILE A 175 -9.07 -10.80 6.32
N ALA A 176 -8.49 -11.39 5.27
CA ALA A 176 -7.21 -12.09 5.36
C ALA A 176 -6.02 -11.18 5.71
N PHE A 177 -6.05 -9.90 5.33
CA PHE A 177 -4.91 -8.98 5.51
C PHE A 177 -5.05 -8.05 6.74
N THR A 178 -6.26 -7.81 7.21
CA THR A 178 -6.55 -7.01 8.42
C THR A 178 -5.74 -7.45 9.65
N PRO A 179 -5.57 -8.75 9.96
CA PRO A 179 -4.83 -9.21 11.13
C PRO A 179 -3.37 -8.73 11.15
N ARG A 180 -2.71 -8.70 10.00
CA ARG A 180 -1.31 -8.24 9.90
C ARG A 180 -1.18 -6.76 10.23
N VAL A 181 -2.10 -5.94 9.73
CA VAL A 181 -2.15 -4.49 10.02
C VAL A 181 -2.45 -4.27 11.51
N ALA A 182 -3.40 -5.03 12.07
CA ALA A 182 -3.76 -4.95 13.49
C ALA A 182 -2.59 -5.32 14.41
N ALA A 183 -1.84 -6.37 14.09
CA ALA A 183 -0.66 -6.79 14.86
C ALA A 183 0.42 -5.69 14.89
N VAL A 184 0.71 -5.08 13.72
CA VAL A 184 1.70 -3.99 13.64
C VAL A 184 1.22 -2.76 14.42
N MET A 185 -0.03 -2.34 14.22
CA MET A 185 -0.60 -1.20 14.94
C MET A 185 -0.56 -1.42 16.45
N ARG A 186 -0.97 -2.60 16.93
CA ARG A 186 -0.91 -2.96 18.35
C ARG A 186 0.52 -2.87 18.90
N SER A 187 1.50 -3.44 18.20
CA SER A 187 2.91 -3.42 18.61
C SER A 187 3.42 -1.99 18.78
N VAL A 188 3.12 -1.11 17.82
CA VAL A 188 3.53 0.29 17.86
C VAL A 188 2.82 1.06 18.98
N VAL A 189 1.53 0.81 19.19
CA VAL A 189 0.78 1.42 20.32
C VAL A 189 1.39 1.05 21.66
N LEU A 190 1.76 -0.21 21.87
CA LEU A 190 2.44 -0.65 23.09
C LEU A 190 3.78 0.06 23.31
N THR A 191 4.50 0.41 22.24
CA THR A 191 5.76 1.17 22.32
C THR A 191 5.54 2.66 22.60
N ILE A 192 4.44 3.24 22.12
CA ILE A 192 4.14 4.67 22.31
C ILE A 192 3.48 4.95 23.67
N LYS A 193 2.63 4.04 24.12
CA LYS A 193 1.80 4.18 25.33
C LYS A 193 2.58 4.60 26.60
N PRO A 194 3.82 4.12 26.88
CA PRO A 194 4.60 4.50 28.05
C PRO A 194 5.46 5.76 27.85
N ARG A 195 5.33 6.50 26.75
CA ARG A 195 6.14 7.70 26.50
C ARG A 195 5.69 8.88 27.35
N LEU A 196 6.63 9.72 27.80
CA LEU A 196 6.40 10.86 28.68
C LEU A 196 5.30 11.82 28.19
N PHE A 197 5.20 12.08 26.89
CA PHE A 197 4.16 12.97 26.36
C PHE A 197 2.75 12.38 26.50
N ILE A 198 2.60 11.04 26.54
CA ILE A 198 1.32 10.38 26.82
C ILE A 198 1.01 10.48 28.31
N GLU A 199 1.99 10.30 29.19
CA GLU A 199 1.82 10.48 30.64
C GLU A 199 1.45 11.92 30.99
N SER A 200 2.11 12.90 30.37
CA SER A 200 1.75 14.31 30.51
C SER A 200 0.31 14.59 30.06
N SER A 201 -0.12 13.98 28.93
CA SER A 201 -1.51 14.11 28.45
C SER A 201 -2.53 13.55 29.46
N ARG A 202 -2.19 12.47 30.16
CA ARG A 202 -3.02 11.91 31.23
C ARG A 202 -3.04 12.82 32.46
N ALA A 203 -1.88 13.37 32.86
CA ALA A 203 -1.74 14.23 34.02
C ALA A 203 -2.61 15.51 33.91
N ILE A 204 -2.76 16.06 32.71
CA ILE A 204 -3.64 17.21 32.43
C ILE A 204 -5.13 16.85 32.23
N GLY A 205 -5.50 15.56 32.44
CA GLY A 205 -6.88 15.11 32.43
C GLY A 205 -7.47 14.84 31.06
N MET A 206 -6.66 14.60 30.02
CA MET A 206 -7.19 14.22 28.70
C MET A 206 -7.95 12.89 28.73
N SER A 207 -9.08 12.82 28.04
CA SER A 207 -9.85 11.59 27.94
C SER A 207 -9.07 10.50 27.18
N PRO A 208 -9.22 9.21 27.55
CA PRO A 208 -8.54 8.09 26.91
C PRO A 208 -8.74 8.05 25.40
N ALA A 209 -9.95 8.31 24.90
CA ALA A 209 -10.24 8.36 23.48
C ALA A 209 -9.45 9.47 22.76
N ARG A 210 -9.37 10.67 23.35
CA ARG A 210 -8.59 11.77 22.79
C ARG A 210 -7.09 11.43 22.75
N ILE A 211 -6.55 10.81 23.80
CA ILE A 211 -5.16 10.34 23.82
C ILE A 211 -4.93 9.33 22.70
N LEU A 212 -5.82 8.34 22.54
CA LEU A 212 -5.69 7.32 21.52
C LEU A 212 -5.71 7.92 20.12
N PHE A 213 -6.78 8.64 19.75
CA PHE A 213 -6.98 9.08 18.37
C PHE A 213 -6.19 10.33 17.98
N CYS A 214 -5.90 11.24 18.92
CA CYS A 214 -5.17 12.47 18.61
C CYS A 214 -3.65 12.37 18.85
N HIS A 215 -3.20 11.47 19.72
CA HIS A 215 -1.78 11.38 20.06
C HIS A 215 -1.14 10.04 19.68
N ILE A 216 -1.78 8.90 19.95
CA ILE A 216 -1.17 7.60 19.68
C ILE A 216 -1.31 7.21 18.22
N VAL A 217 -2.54 7.17 17.68
CA VAL A 217 -2.80 6.71 16.31
C VAL A 217 -1.99 7.50 15.28
N PRO A 218 -1.98 8.85 15.26
CA PRO A 218 -1.20 9.59 14.26
C PRO A 218 0.31 9.30 14.33
N ASN A 219 0.85 9.10 15.54
CA ASN A 219 2.26 8.77 15.74
C ASN A 219 2.59 7.30 15.43
N ALA A 220 1.57 6.42 15.41
CA ALA A 220 1.72 5.01 15.04
C ALA A 220 1.55 4.74 13.55
N MET A 221 1.00 5.69 12.79
CA MET A 221 0.70 5.51 11.36
C MET A 221 1.90 5.20 10.46
N PRO A 222 3.11 5.78 10.63
CA PRO A 222 4.21 5.58 9.72
C PRO A 222 4.51 4.08 9.41
N PRO A 223 4.80 3.22 10.39
CA PRO A 223 5.05 1.80 10.10
C PRO A 223 3.80 1.05 9.60
N VAL A 224 2.60 1.50 9.96
CA VAL A 224 1.35 0.90 9.50
C VAL A 224 1.10 1.19 8.02
N ILE A 225 1.40 2.41 7.55
CA ILE A 225 1.32 2.79 6.13
C ILE A 225 2.29 1.94 5.30
N VAL A 226 3.51 1.70 5.78
CA VAL A 226 4.48 0.82 5.11
C VAL A 226 3.92 -0.58 4.93
N VAL A 227 3.30 -1.15 5.96
CA VAL A 227 2.65 -2.48 5.86
C VAL A 227 1.47 -2.44 4.89
N ALA A 228 0.72 -1.35 4.85
CA ALA A 228 -0.41 -1.20 3.93
C ALA A 228 0.04 -1.17 2.46
N THR A 229 1.18 -0.54 2.12
CA THR A 229 1.71 -0.55 0.74
C THR A 229 2.14 -1.95 0.28
N VAL A 230 2.80 -2.72 1.15
CA VAL A 230 3.14 -4.12 0.87
C VAL A 230 1.87 -4.97 0.74
N SER A 231 0.85 -4.68 1.55
CA SER A 231 -0.45 -5.36 1.45
C SER A 231 -1.16 -5.06 0.12
N ALA A 232 -0.99 -3.86 -0.46
CA ALA A 232 -1.52 -3.53 -1.78
C ALA A 232 -0.92 -4.41 -2.89
N ALA A 233 0.40 -4.59 -2.89
CA ALA A 233 1.09 -5.46 -3.84
C ALA A 233 0.61 -6.92 -3.70
N THR A 234 0.48 -7.39 -2.46
CA THR A 234 0.00 -8.75 -2.18
C THR A 234 -1.48 -8.91 -2.56
N ALA A 235 -2.31 -7.85 -2.43
CA ALA A 235 -3.72 -7.88 -2.82
C ALA A 235 -3.91 -8.04 -4.33
N ILE A 236 -3.07 -7.38 -5.15
CA ILE A 236 -3.08 -7.57 -6.61
C ILE A 236 -2.76 -9.04 -6.96
N LEU A 237 -1.75 -9.61 -6.31
CA LEU A 237 -1.38 -11.01 -6.54
C LEU A 237 -2.48 -11.98 -6.05
N ALA A 238 -3.13 -11.67 -4.94
CA ALA A 238 -4.23 -12.49 -4.41
C ALA A 238 -5.45 -12.43 -5.35
N GLU A 239 -5.83 -11.23 -5.83
CA GLU A 239 -6.91 -11.09 -6.83
C GLU A 239 -6.59 -11.87 -8.09
N ALA A 240 -5.37 -11.70 -8.63
CA ALA A 240 -4.94 -12.40 -9.83
C ALA A 240 -4.95 -13.92 -9.64
N GLY A 241 -4.48 -14.43 -8.51
CA GLY A 241 -4.53 -15.84 -8.17
C GLY A 241 -5.95 -16.39 -8.02
N LEU A 242 -6.84 -15.66 -7.35
CA LEU A 242 -8.27 -16.02 -7.24
C LEU A 242 -8.95 -16.03 -8.62
N SER A 243 -8.68 -15.02 -9.44
CA SER A 243 -9.20 -14.93 -10.81
C SER A 243 -8.67 -16.05 -11.69
N PHE A 244 -7.38 -16.41 -11.58
CA PHE A 244 -6.78 -17.54 -12.28
C PHE A 244 -7.43 -18.87 -11.93
N LEU A 245 -7.84 -19.05 -10.67
CA LEU A 245 -8.56 -20.24 -10.19
C LEU A 245 -10.07 -20.21 -10.50
N GLY A 246 -10.56 -19.17 -11.22
CA GLY A 246 -11.98 -19.02 -11.56
C GLY A 246 -12.86 -18.50 -10.42
N LEU A 247 -12.26 -18.14 -9.28
CA LEU A 247 -12.97 -17.60 -8.10
C LEU A 247 -12.85 -16.08 -7.97
N GLY A 248 -12.21 -15.41 -8.94
CA GLY A 248 -12.08 -13.96 -8.99
C GLY A 248 -13.31 -13.23 -9.53
N VAL A 249 -13.06 -12.05 -10.06
CA VAL A 249 -14.08 -11.25 -10.76
C VAL A 249 -14.53 -11.96 -12.01
N GLN A 250 -15.83 -12.13 -12.17
CA GLN A 250 -16.38 -12.93 -13.26
C GLN A 250 -16.45 -12.15 -14.58
N PRO A 251 -16.28 -12.83 -15.74
CA PRO A 251 -16.59 -12.24 -17.04
C PRO A 251 -18.03 -11.67 -17.08
N PRO A 252 -18.29 -10.62 -17.88
CA PRO A 252 -17.41 -10.05 -18.93
C PRO A 252 -16.38 -9.05 -18.42
N THR A 253 -16.34 -8.75 -17.12
CA THR A 253 -15.43 -7.75 -16.55
C THR A 253 -13.98 -8.19 -16.74
N ALA A 254 -13.15 -7.32 -17.35
CA ALA A 254 -11.74 -7.58 -17.51
C ALA A 254 -10.97 -7.26 -16.23
N THR A 255 -10.10 -8.18 -15.79
CA THR A 255 -9.04 -7.96 -14.79
C THR A 255 -7.76 -8.58 -15.31
N TRP A 256 -6.62 -8.16 -14.80
CA TRP A 256 -5.35 -8.76 -15.21
C TRP A 256 -5.30 -10.26 -14.89
N GLY A 257 -5.92 -10.67 -13.76
CA GLY A 257 -5.97 -12.07 -13.35
C GLY A 257 -6.81 -12.95 -14.29
N ASN A 258 -8.00 -12.50 -14.71
CA ASN A 258 -8.81 -13.29 -15.62
C ASN A 258 -8.26 -13.31 -17.06
N ILE A 259 -7.53 -12.27 -17.48
CA ILE A 259 -6.81 -12.29 -18.78
C ILE A 259 -5.72 -13.37 -18.76
N ILE A 260 -4.97 -13.53 -17.66
CA ILE A 260 -4.00 -14.62 -17.51
C ILE A 260 -4.70 -15.97 -17.56
N SER A 261 -5.83 -16.13 -16.88
CA SER A 261 -6.61 -17.37 -16.88
C SER A 261 -7.11 -17.72 -18.28
N ASP A 262 -7.69 -16.75 -19.01
CA ASP A 262 -8.15 -16.91 -20.38
C ASP A 262 -7.01 -17.32 -21.33
N GLY A 263 -5.84 -16.68 -21.18
CA GLY A 263 -4.66 -16.96 -22.00
C GLY A 263 -3.92 -18.27 -21.65
N ASN A 264 -4.19 -18.87 -20.47
CA ASN A 264 -3.53 -20.10 -20.05
C ASN A 264 -3.85 -21.30 -20.97
N ALA A 265 -5.07 -21.39 -21.46
CA ALA A 265 -5.49 -22.44 -22.38
C ALA A 265 -4.76 -22.37 -23.74
N THR A 266 -4.26 -21.22 -24.12
CA THR A 266 -3.62 -20.94 -25.41
C THR A 266 -2.16 -20.52 -25.27
N ILE A 267 -1.55 -20.78 -24.12
CA ILE A 267 -0.20 -20.29 -23.78
C ILE A 267 0.90 -20.82 -24.73
N THR A 268 0.70 -22.00 -25.34
CA THR A 268 1.61 -22.60 -26.29
C THR A 268 1.50 -22.00 -27.71
N THR A 269 0.31 -21.47 -28.06
CA THR A 269 0.04 -20.92 -29.40
C THR A 269 0.03 -19.39 -29.39
N ASN A 270 -0.47 -18.76 -28.33
CA ASN A 270 -0.51 -17.30 -28.18
C ASN A 270 -0.11 -16.87 -26.75
N PRO A 271 1.19 -16.93 -26.39
CA PRO A 271 1.67 -16.60 -25.05
C PRO A 271 1.48 -15.13 -24.68
N LEU A 272 1.33 -14.22 -25.67
CA LEU A 272 1.24 -12.78 -25.44
C LEU A 272 0.04 -12.39 -24.57
N ILE A 273 -1.05 -13.14 -24.60
CA ILE A 273 -2.25 -12.86 -23.81
C ILE A 273 -1.89 -12.90 -22.32
N SER A 274 -1.37 -14.03 -21.83
CA SER A 274 -0.99 -14.19 -20.44
C SER A 274 0.25 -13.36 -20.05
N PHE A 275 1.25 -13.28 -20.93
CA PHE A 275 2.49 -12.56 -20.67
C PHE A 275 2.26 -11.07 -20.49
N SER A 276 1.43 -10.44 -21.33
CA SER A 276 1.17 -9.00 -21.25
C SER A 276 0.42 -8.62 -19.97
N ALA A 277 -0.58 -9.41 -19.56
CA ALA A 277 -1.28 -9.19 -18.29
C ALA A 277 -0.37 -9.47 -17.09
N GLY A 278 0.45 -10.53 -17.14
CA GLY A 278 1.44 -10.84 -16.11
C GLY A 278 2.49 -9.74 -15.95
N LEU A 279 2.92 -9.14 -17.05
CA LEU A 279 3.83 -7.99 -17.04
C LEU A 279 3.22 -6.77 -16.34
N CYS A 280 1.95 -6.48 -16.58
CA CYS A 280 1.24 -5.39 -15.89
C CYS A 280 1.17 -5.63 -14.37
N ILE A 281 0.86 -6.86 -13.95
CA ILE A 281 0.88 -7.24 -12.53
C ILE A 281 2.29 -7.05 -11.95
N ALA A 282 3.33 -7.54 -12.63
CA ALA A 282 4.71 -7.42 -12.17
C ALA A 282 5.12 -5.95 -12.01
N ILE A 283 4.81 -5.08 -12.99
CA ILE A 283 5.09 -3.65 -12.92
C ILE A 283 4.36 -3.00 -11.73
N ALA A 284 3.08 -3.30 -11.53
CA ALA A 284 2.31 -2.75 -10.42
C ALA A 284 2.85 -3.21 -9.05
N VAL A 285 3.19 -4.48 -8.91
CA VAL A 285 3.77 -5.05 -7.68
C VAL A 285 5.14 -4.44 -7.37
N ILE A 286 6.01 -4.32 -8.38
CA ILE A 286 7.32 -3.68 -8.21
C ILE A 286 7.14 -2.21 -7.80
N ALA A 287 6.26 -1.47 -8.45
CA ALA A 287 5.99 -0.07 -8.12
C ALA A 287 5.50 0.11 -6.67
N LEU A 288 4.58 -0.75 -6.22
CA LEU A 288 4.05 -0.72 -4.86
C LEU A 288 5.12 -1.10 -3.81
N ASN A 289 5.97 -2.09 -4.10
CA ASN A 289 7.08 -2.46 -3.22
C ASN A 289 8.11 -1.33 -3.13
N MET A 290 8.52 -0.74 -4.27
CA MET A 290 9.43 0.42 -4.29
C MET A 290 8.85 1.60 -3.51
N LEU A 291 7.54 1.84 -3.63
CA LEU A 291 6.84 2.86 -2.85
C LEU A 291 6.90 2.54 -1.34
N GLY A 292 6.62 1.28 -0.97
CA GLY A 292 6.65 0.82 0.41
C GLY A 292 8.04 0.93 1.05
N ASP A 293 9.07 0.47 0.36
CA ASP A 293 10.46 0.56 0.81
C ASP A 293 10.91 2.03 0.93
N GLY A 294 10.60 2.85 -0.06
CA GLY A 294 10.91 4.27 -0.01
C GLY A 294 10.18 5.03 1.11
N LEU A 295 8.93 4.67 1.39
CA LEU A 295 8.21 5.20 2.56
C LEU A 295 8.84 4.74 3.87
N ARG A 296 9.26 3.48 3.97
CA ARG A 296 9.95 2.94 5.14
C ARG A 296 11.24 3.72 5.42
N ASP A 297 12.09 3.89 4.41
CA ASP A 297 13.38 4.57 4.55
C ASP A 297 13.22 6.05 4.91
N THR A 298 12.18 6.70 4.40
CA THR A 298 11.91 8.10 4.69
C THR A 298 11.25 8.32 6.04
N LEU A 299 10.43 7.37 6.52
CA LEU A 299 9.68 7.46 7.77
C LEU A 299 10.44 6.91 8.98
N ASP A 300 11.52 6.11 8.79
CA ASP A 300 12.29 5.52 9.89
C ASP A 300 13.18 6.57 10.59
N PRO A 301 12.96 6.83 11.90
CA PRO A 301 13.76 7.79 12.65
C PRO A 301 15.21 7.34 12.93
N GLN A 302 15.50 6.03 12.82
CA GLN A 302 16.83 5.49 13.19
C GLN A 302 17.87 5.79 12.11
N MET A 303 17.49 5.90 10.86
CA MET A 303 18.37 6.34 9.76
C MET A 303 18.85 7.79 9.95
N ARG A 304 18.13 8.63 10.73
CA ARG A 304 18.55 10.01 11.09
C ARG A 304 19.84 10.09 11.90
N ARG A 305 20.13 9.08 12.72
CA ARG A 305 21.30 9.11 13.62
C ARG A 305 22.62 8.74 12.93
N GLN A 306 22.55 8.05 11.79
CA GLN A 306 23.75 7.62 11.08
C GLN A 306 24.27 8.71 10.11
N THR A 307 23.40 9.48 9.47
CA THR A 307 23.79 10.55 8.53
C THR A 307 24.34 11.79 9.26
N GLY A 308 23.89 12.08 10.49
CA GLY A 308 24.39 13.18 11.31
C GLY A 308 25.71 12.90 12.04
N ARG A 309 26.32 11.71 11.86
CA ARG A 309 27.62 11.34 12.46
C ARG A 309 28.78 11.38 11.48
N ILE A 310 28.51 11.69 10.21
CA ILE A 310 29.50 11.69 9.11
C ILE A 310 29.82 13.13 8.64
N LEU A 311 29.16 14.13 9.20
CA LEU A 311 29.47 15.55 9.04
C LEU A 311 29.93 16.13 10.39
#